data_d0ee86bd82c53d78331a8a9cf5abb35e
#
_entry.id   d0ee86bd82c53d78331a8a9cf5abb35e
#
_cell.length_a   1.000
_cell.length_b   1.000
_cell.length_c   1.000
_cell.angle_alpha   90.00
_cell.angle_beta   90.00
_cell.angle_gamma   90.00
#
_symmetry.space_group_name_H-M   'P 1'
#
loop_
_entity.id
_entity.type
_entity.pdbx_description
1 polymer ?
#
loop_
_entity_poly.entity_id
_entity_poly.type
_entity_poly.pdbx_seq_one_letter_code
_entity_poly.pdbx_strand_id
1 'polypeptide(L)'
;MLCMTPAMWASSLLFRSYGASRPARPRLAGMLALDAAVVVDEAHLSRQILVTARRVGQLCAPSAQRLGIPALQTVEMTATPSGDATDIIGVTTESLAHDVRLTARVRAPKSARYVETTKWPTNGKMTKAYRDEFVSRVLAAVEDARELLPDGPRTVGCVLNRVDSAVQVAKALDEQGLNCRLWVGRMRPWDLERMRRDEPGLFDISGAQGVDVLVATKTIE
;
A
#
# COMPACT_ATOMS: atom_id res chain seq x y z
N MET A 1 16.90 7.86 13.75
CA MET A 1 16.00 7.57 12.61
C MET A 1 14.74 8.40 12.76
N LEU A 2 14.29 9.06 11.71
CA LEU A 2 13.07 9.88 11.65
C LEU A 2 12.13 9.26 10.63
N CYS A 3 10.88 8.97 11.01
CA CYS A 3 9.82 8.58 10.08
C CYS A 3 8.95 9.81 9.78
N MET A 4 8.82 10.14 8.51
CA MET A 4 8.10 11.34 8.05
C MET A 4 7.22 11.00 6.85
N THR A 5 6.09 11.69 6.71
CA THR A 5 5.37 11.65 5.44
C THR A 5 6.14 12.42 4.36
N PRO A 6 5.98 12.09 3.07
CA PRO A 6 6.57 12.84 1.96
C PRO A 6 6.36 14.35 2.05
N ALA A 7 5.16 14.77 2.42
CA ALA A 7 4.82 16.19 2.56
C ALA A 7 5.55 16.87 3.72
N MET A 8 5.73 16.19 4.86
CA MET A 8 6.46 16.71 6.00
C MET A 8 7.96 16.87 5.68
N TRP A 9 8.56 15.87 5.02
CA TRP A 9 9.95 15.93 4.62
C TRP A 9 10.21 17.07 3.63
N ALA A 10 9.43 17.15 2.56
CA ALA A 10 9.53 18.22 1.57
C ALA A 10 9.31 19.62 2.19
N SER A 11 8.31 19.78 3.07
CA SER A 11 8.05 21.01 3.80
C SER A 11 9.24 21.45 4.66
N SER A 12 9.92 20.48 5.31
CA SER A 12 11.07 20.75 6.15
C SER A 12 12.28 21.21 5.35
N LEU A 13 12.55 20.58 4.19
CA LEU A 13 13.60 21.01 3.25
C LEU A 13 13.35 22.41 2.67
N LEU A 14 12.09 22.78 2.44
CA LEU A 14 11.67 24.08 1.94
C LEU A 14 11.56 25.17 3.02
N PHE A 15 12.15 24.94 4.19
CA PHE A 15 12.11 25.86 5.34
C PHE A 15 10.69 26.18 5.85
N ARG A 16 9.71 25.29 5.60
CA ARG A 16 8.29 25.43 5.98
C ARG A 16 7.84 24.47 7.05
N SER A 17 8.78 23.84 7.77
CA SER A 17 8.48 22.83 8.79
C SER A 17 7.40 23.31 9.78
N TYR A 18 6.34 22.53 9.90
CA TYR A 18 5.22 22.81 10.82
C TYR A 18 5.72 22.72 12.27
N GLY A 19 5.31 23.68 13.10
CA GLY A 19 5.69 23.71 14.52
C GLY A 19 7.13 24.15 14.83
N ALA A 20 7.99 24.29 13.82
CA ALA A 20 9.35 24.77 14.02
C ALA A 20 9.42 26.31 14.04
N SER A 21 10.19 26.86 15.02
CA SER A 21 10.47 28.29 15.06
C SER A 21 11.25 28.74 13.81
N ARG A 22 11.14 30.02 13.45
CA ARG A 22 11.84 30.57 12.27
C ARG A 22 13.33 30.24 12.24
N PRO A 23 14.11 30.39 13.35
CA PRO A 23 15.54 30.06 13.35
C PRO A 23 15.81 28.54 13.35
N ALA A 24 14.87 27.69 13.74
CA ALA A 24 15.02 26.24 13.71
C ALA A 24 14.86 25.65 12.29
N ARG A 25 14.11 26.30 11.41
CA ARG A 25 13.82 25.79 10.07
C ARG A 25 15.05 25.57 9.19
N PRO A 26 16.00 26.53 9.07
CA PRO A 26 17.25 26.30 8.32
C PRO A 26 18.10 25.16 8.90
N ARG A 27 18.13 25.03 10.23
CA ARG A 27 18.88 23.95 10.89
C ARG A 27 18.30 22.59 10.54
N LEU A 28 16.96 22.45 10.65
CA LEU A 28 16.26 21.23 10.25
C LEU A 28 16.49 20.88 8.77
N ALA A 29 16.38 21.85 7.88
CA ALA A 29 16.64 21.64 6.46
C ALA A 29 18.10 21.17 6.22
N GLY A 30 19.07 21.78 6.90
CA GLY A 30 20.48 21.38 6.83
C GLY A 30 20.71 19.94 7.32
N MET A 31 20.09 19.56 8.44
CA MET A 31 20.17 18.20 8.98
C MET A 31 19.56 17.14 8.08
N LEU A 32 18.55 17.50 7.28
CA LEU A 32 17.89 16.60 6.34
C LEU A 32 18.57 16.56 4.95
N ALA A 33 19.45 17.52 4.65
CA ALA A 33 20.08 17.67 3.34
C ALA A 33 21.58 17.33 3.34
N LEU A 34 22.21 17.28 4.50
CA LEU A 34 23.65 17.05 4.68
C LEU A 34 23.86 15.94 5.71
N ASP A 35 24.84 15.06 5.44
CA ASP A 35 25.18 13.91 6.30
C ASP A 35 23.93 13.07 6.67
N ALA A 36 23.06 12.88 5.69
CA ALA A 36 21.78 12.21 5.87
C ALA A 36 21.51 11.23 4.72
N ALA A 37 20.73 10.20 5.01
CA ALA A 37 20.15 9.32 4.01
C ALA A 37 18.63 9.36 4.11
N VAL A 38 17.95 9.54 2.98
CA VAL A 38 16.50 9.38 2.88
C VAL A 38 16.18 8.04 2.25
N VAL A 39 15.44 7.23 2.98
CA VAL A 39 14.87 5.96 2.49
C VAL A 39 13.41 6.23 2.13
N VAL A 40 13.07 6.06 0.86
CA VAL A 40 11.70 6.25 0.36
C VAL A 40 11.07 4.89 0.17
N ASP A 41 10.12 4.58 1.05
CA ASP A 41 9.33 3.36 0.97
C ASP A 41 8.24 3.51 -0.10
N GLU A 42 7.91 2.40 -0.79
CA GLU A 42 7.02 2.38 -1.95
C GLU A 42 7.35 3.50 -2.96
N ALA A 43 8.61 3.59 -3.31
CA ALA A 43 9.21 4.67 -4.09
C ALA A 43 8.48 4.93 -5.43
N HIS A 44 7.88 3.87 -6.01
CA HIS A 44 7.09 3.97 -7.24
C HIS A 44 5.83 4.85 -7.09
N LEU A 45 5.30 5.02 -5.87
CA LEU A 45 4.17 5.92 -5.57
C LEU A 45 4.63 7.36 -5.30
N SER A 46 5.93 7.57 -5.07
CA SER A 46 6.47 8.84 -4.58
C SER A 46 7.58 9.41 -5.49
N ARG A 47 7.46 9.24 -6.80
CA ARG A 47 8.47 9.70 -7.79
C ARG A 47 8.93 11.14 -7.60
N GLN A 48 8.02 12.06 -7.27
CA GLN A 48 8.37 13.48 -7.05
C GLN A 48 9.32 13.65 -5.86
N ILE A 49 9.18 12.85 -4.82
CA ILE A 49 10.08 12.88 -3.65
C ILE A 49 11.47 12.40 -4.04
N LEU A 50 11.57 11.34 -4.83
CA LEU A 50 12.86 10.84 -5.33
C LEU A 50 13.59 11.90 -6.15
N VAL A 51 12.90 12.52 -7.11
CA VAL A 51 13.46 13.59 -7.94
C VAL A 51 13.93 14.77 -7.05
N THR A 52 13.12 15.15 -6.07
CA THR A 52 13.45 16.22 -5.12
C THR A 52 14.67 15.86 -4.28
N ALA A 53 14.73 14.63 -3.73
CA ALA A 53 15.84 14.17 -2.90
C ALA A 53 17.15 14.15 -3.69
N ARG A 54 17.14 13.57 -4.88
CA ARG A 54 18.30 13.55 -5.78
C ARG A 54 18.77 14.97 -6.11
N ARG A 55 17.83 15.87 -6.41
CA ARG A 55 18.16 17.26 -6.72
C ARG A 55 18.74 18.01 -5.52
N VAL A 56 18.22 17.80 -4.33
CA VAL A 56 18.76 18.35 -3.09
C VAL A 56 20.18 17.83 -2.86
N GLY A 57 20.41 16.52 -3.01
CA GLY A 57 21.76 15.94 -2.90
C GLY A 57 22.76 16.60 -3.86
N GLN A 58 22.36 16.78 -5.14
CA GLN A 58 23.20 17.47 -6.14
C GLN A 58 23.50 18.93 -5.75
N LEU A 59 22.50 19.69 -5.29
CA LEU A 59 22.64 21.08 -4.90
C LEU A 59 23.53 21.25 -3.65
N CYS A 60 23.46 20.30 -2.73
CA CYS A 60 24.25 20.32 -1.49
C CYS A 60 25.66 19.73 -1.64
N ALA A 61 25.93 18.99 -2.70
CA ALA A 61 27.21 18.31 -2.90
C ALA A 61 28.44 19.23 -2.79
N PRO A 62 28.49 20.45 -3.37
CA PRO A 62 29.66 21.35 -3.22
C PRO A 62 29.88 21.81 -1.77
N SER A 63 28.80 21.99 -1.01
CA SER A 63 28.88 22.38 0.40
C SER A 63 29.30 21.21 1.28
N ALA A 64 28.77 20.04 1.03
CA ALA A 64 29.13 18.79 1.69
C ALA A 64 30.63 18.49 1.50
N GLN A 65 31.12 18.61 0.28
CA GLN A 65 32.53 18.42 -0.02
C GLN A 65 33.43 19.38 0.75
N ARG A 66 33.06 20.67 0.83
CA ARG A 66 33.84 21.67 1.61
C ARG A 66 33.84 21.36 3.11
N LEU A 67 32.78 20.74 3.61
CA LEU A 67 32.64 20.36 5.02
C LEU A 67 33.23 18.97 5.33
N GLY A 68 33.65 18.22 4.33
CA GLY A 68 34.16 16.85 4.49
C GLY A 68 33.11 15.86 4.96
N ILE A 69 31.85 16.10 4.64
CA ILE A 69 30.68 15.24 5.01
C ILE A 69 29.95 14.79 3.77
N PRO A 70 29.14 13.69 3.83
CA PRO A 70 28.33 13.26 2.72
C PRO A 70 27.20 14.27 2.39
N ALA A 71 26.87 14.42 1.12
CA ALA A 71 25.63 15.03 0.70
C ALA A 71 24.46 14.05 0.98
N LEU A 72 23.21 14.52 0.85
CA LEU A 72 22.03 13.69 0.99
C LEU A 72 22.11 12.46 0.07
N GLN A 73 22.04 11.29 0.66
CA GLN A 73 21.94 10.01 -0.04
C GLN A 73 20.46 9.62 -0.20
N THR A 74 20.11 9.00 -1.31
CA THR A 74 18.75 8.58 -1.58
C THR A 74 18.70 7.08 -1.82
N VAL A 75 17.88 6.37 -1.05
CA VAL A 75 17.64 4.94 -1.17
C VAL A 75 16.17 4.72 -1.54
N GLU A 76 15.93 3.96 -2.59
CA GLU A 76 14.60 3.57 -3.03
C GLU A 76 14.27 2.17 -2.51
N MET A 77 13.17 2.04 -1.77
CA MET A 77 12.58 0.75 -1.41
C MET A 77 11.33 0.54 -2.27
N THR A 78 11.36 -0.43 -3.16
CA THR A 78 10.25 -0.70 -4.09
C THR A 78 10.36 -2.10 -4.69
N ALA A 79 9.22 -2.71 -4.98
CA ALA A 79 9.18 -3.96 -5.75
C ALA A 79 9.49 -3.75 -7.24
N THR A 80 9.40 -2.51 -7.73
CA THR A 80 9.60 -2.13 -9.15
C THR A 80 10.59 -0.98 -9.24
N PRO A 81 11.92 -1.27 -9.20
CA PRO A 81 12.94 -0.23 -9.24
C PRO A 81 12.86 0.59 -10.52
N SER A 82 13.26 1.86 -10.45
CA SER A 82 13.40 2.71 -11.62
C SER A 82 14.53 2.20 -12.53
N GLY A 83 14.36 2.32 -13.86
CA GLY A 83 15.34 1.79 -14.82
C GLY A 83 16.71 2.48 -14.81
N ASP A 84 16.86 3.56 -14.05
CA ASP A 84 18.09 4.33 -13.83
C ASP A 84 18.76 4.04 -12.46
N ALA A 85 18.31 3.01 -11.74
CA ALA A 85 18.94 2.56 -10.51
C ALA A 85 20.32 1.95 -10.81
N THR A 86 21.36 2.45 -10.14
CA THR A 86 22.76 2.03 -10.36
C THR A 86 23.16 0.82 -9.51
N ASP A 87 22.67 0.79 -8.26
CA ASP A 87 22.97 -0.28 -7.31
C ASP A 87 21.66 -0.86 -6.78
N ILE A 88 21.35 -2.09 -7.17
CA ILE A 88 20.14 -2.75 -6.75
C ILE A 88 20.45 -3.86 -5.74
N ILE A 89 19.95 -3.69 -4.52
CA ILE A 89 19.96 -4.74 -3.50
C ILE A 89 18.60 -5.43 -3.53
N GLY A 90 18.57 -6.70 -3.86
CA GLY A 90 17.31 -7.42 -4.03
C GLY A 90 17.49 -8.93 -4.01
N VAL A 91 16.42 -9.64 -4.32
CA VAL A 91 16.43 -11.11 -4.41
C VAL A 91 17.25 -11.53 -5.64
N THR A 92 18.34 -12.25 -5.40
CA THR A 92 19.20 -12.79 -6.44
C THR A 92 18.84 -14.25 -6.74
N THR A 93 19.34 -14.77 -7.87
CA THR A 93 19.21 -16.19 -8.20
C THR A 93 19.83 -17.09 -7.11
N GLU A 94 20.91 -16.64 -6.50
CA GLU A 94 21.58 -17.32 -5.41
C GLU A 94 20.71 -17.34 -4.13
N SER A 95 20.10 -16.19 -3.77
CA SER A 95 19.14 -16.12 -2.66
C SER A 95 17.98 -17.09 -2.84
N LEU A 96 17.46 -17.20 -4.06
CA LEU A 96 16.38 -18.15 -4.39
C LEU A 96 16.84 -19.61 -4.26
N ALA A 97 18.09 -19.92 -4.61
CA ALA A 97 18.61 -21.30 -4.50
C ALA A 97 18.73 -21.77 -3.05
N HIS A 98 18.97 -20.84 -2.11
CA HIS A 98 19.19 -21.17 -0.70
C HIS A 98 17.95 -21.02 0.19
N ASP A 99 16.92 -20.27 -0.23
CA ASP A 99 15.70 -20.06 0.55
C ASP A 99 14.46 -20.66 -0.13
N VAL A 100 14.04 -21.83 0.36
CA VAL A 100 12.87 -22.56 -0.16
C VAL A 100 11.58 -21.75 -0.01
N ARG A 101 11.41 -20.99 1.11
CA ARG A 101 10.21 -20.21 1.36
C ARG A 101 10.17 -19.01 0.42
N LEU A 102 11.29 -18.32 0.23
CA LEU A 102 11.41 -17.21 -0.70
C LEU A 102 11.14 -17.68 -2.15
N THR A 103 11.73 -18.81 -2.55
CA THR A 103 11.50 -19.41 -3.86
C THR A 103 10.04 -19.77 -4.07
N ALA A 104 9.38 -20.38 -3.12
CA ALA A 104 7.96 -20.70 -3.20
C ALA A 104 7.10 -19.42 -3.37
N ARG A 105 7.42 -18.34 -2.64
CA ARG A 105 6.72 -17.06 -2.77
C ARG A 105 6.92 -16.38 -4.12
N VAL A 106 8.16 -16.34 -4.61
CA VAL A 106 8.49 -15.66 -5.88
C VAL A 106 7.93 -16.44 -7.07
N ARG A 107 7.96 -17.77 -7.00
CA ARG A 107 7.47 -18.65 -8.08
C ARG A 107 6.00 -19.02 -7.96
N ALA A 108 5.32 -18.61 -6.87
CA ALA A 108 3.89 -18.88 -6.72
C ALA A 108 3.12 -18.29 -7.91
N PRO A 109 2.27 -19.08 -8.58
CA PRO A 109 1.45 -18.58 -9.66
C PRO A 109 0.49 -17.51 -9.12
N LYS A 110 0.46 -16.36 -9.78
CA LYS A 110 -0.46 -15.26 -9.50
C LYS A 110 -1.33 -15.08 -10.73
N SER A 111 -2.39 -15.89 -10.83
CA SER A 111 -3.33 -15.73 -11.92
C SER A 111 -4.09 -14.41 -11.78
N ALA A 112 -4.23 -13.68 -12.89
CA ALA A 112 -5.02 -12.46 -12.96
C ALA A 112 -6.06 -12.61 -14.08
N ARG A 113 -7.30 -12.24 -13.77
CA ARG A 113 -8.41 -12.22 -14.73
C ARG A 113 -8.93 -10.80 -14.85
N TYR A 114 -8.82 -10.23 -16.03
CA TYR A 114 -9.41 -8.93 -16.36
C TYR A 114 -10.83 -9.13 -16.90
N VAL A 115 -11.74 -8.27 -16.41
CA VAL A 115 -13.13 -8.32 -16.82
C VAL A 115 -13.58 -6.92 -17.20
N GLU A 116 -14.01 -6.78 -18.45
CA GLU A 116 -14.60 -5.54 -18.94
C GLU A 116 -16.09 -5.47 -18.58
N THR A 117 -16.58 -4.29 -18.32
CA THR A 117 -18.00 -4.00 -18.12
C THR A 117 -18.41 -2.74 -18.85
N THR A 118 -19.57 -2.78 -19.48
CA THR A 118 -20.21 -1.60 -20.10
C THR A 118 -21.12 -0.85 -19.11
N LYS A 119 -21.27 -1.37 -17.90
CA LYS A 119 -22.16 -0.82 -16.86
C LYS A 119 -21.47 0.20 -15.95
N TRP A 120 -20.20 0.52 -16.24
CA TRP A 120 -19.46 1.49 -15.46
C TRP A 120 -20.14 2.87 -15.47
N PRO A 121 -20.42 3.47 -14.32
CA PRO A 121 -21.12 4.74 -14.26
C PRO A 121 -20.20 5.91 -14.67
N THR A 122 -20.65 6.74 -15.60
CA THR A 122 -19.89 7.90 -16.09
C THR A 122 -19.61 8.95 -15.01
N ASN A 123 -20.45 9.02 -13.97
CA ASN A 123 -20.29 9.95 -12.85
C ASN A 123 -19.55 9.35 -11.64
N GLY A 124 -19.03 8.13 -11.77
CA GLY A 124 -18.32 7.40 -10.71
C GLY A 124 -19.19 6.95 -9.52
N LYS A 125 -20.53 7.15 -9.55
CA LYS A 125 -21.45 6.64 -8.55
C LYS A 125 -21.93 5.24 -8.95
N MET A 126 -21.92 4.30 -8.01
CA MET A 126 -22.38 2.95 -8.27
C MET A 126 -23.85 2.94 -8.68
N THR A 127 -24.14 2.40 -9.86
CA THR A 127 -25.49 2.15 -10.33
C THR A 127 -25.95 0.77 -9.86
N LYS A 128 -27.28 0.53 -9.81
CA LYS A 128 -27.83 -0.79 -9.48
C LYS A 128 -27.28 -1.87 -10.41
N ALA A 129 -27.29 -1.63 -11.73
CA ALA A 129 -26.84 -2.58 -12.73
C ALA A 129 -25.34 -2.94 -12.58
N TYR A 130 -24.49 -1.94 -12.26
CA TYR A 130 -23.07 -2.18 -12.01
C TYR A 130 -22.85 -2.93 -10.70
N ARG A 131 -23.57 -2.57 -9.63
CA ARG A 131 -23.51 -3.26 -8.34
C ARG A 131 -23.90 -4.74 -8.49
N ASP A 132 -25.00 -5.01 -9.16
CA ASP A 132 -25.54 -6.37 -9.30
C ASP A 132 -24.57 -7.24 -10.12
N GLU A 133 -23.95 -6.71 -11.18
CA GLU A 133 -22.88 -7.41 -11.90
C GLU A 133 -21.65 -7.65 -11.02
N PHE A 134 -21.21 -6.64 -10.25
CA PHE A 134 -20.07 -6.76 -9.36
C PHE A 134 -20.31 -7.82 -8.28
N VAL A 135 -21.48 -7.82 -7.65
CA VAL A 135 -21.89 -8.82 -6.66
C VAL A 135 -21.89 -10.22 -7.27
N SER A 136 -22.44 -10.40 -8.46
CA SER A 136 -22.43 -11.70 -9.15
C SER A 136 -21.02 -12.25 -9.36
N ARG A 137 -20.04 -11.37 -9.65
CA ARG A 137 -18.65 -11.79 -9.81
C ARG A 137 -17.96 -12.13 -8.49
N VAL A 138 -18.32 -11.43 -7.41
CA VAL A 138 -17.81 -11.76 -6.08
C VAL A 138 -18.38 -13.11 -5.63
N LEU A 139 -19.66 -13.38 -5.89
CA LEU A 139 -20.27 -14.68 -5.61
C LEU A 139 -19.53 -15.81 -6.36
N ALA A 140 -19.27 -15.64 -7.65
CA ALA A 140 -18.49 -16.61 -8.42
C ALA A 140 -17.09 -16.83 -7.82
N ALA A 141 -16.41 -15.75 -7.42
CA ALA A 141 -15.09 -15.87 -6.79
C ALA A 141 -15.12 -16.58 -5.43
N VAL A 142 -16.20 -16.44 -4.67
CA VAL A 142 -16.41 -17.17 -3.40
C VAL A 142 -16.59 -18.67 -3.68
N GLU A 143 -17.37 -19.03 -4.70
CA GLU A 143 -17.51 -20.44 -5.09
C GLU A 143 -16.20 -21.03 -5.60
N ASP A 144 -15.48 -20.32 -6.49
CA ASP A 144 -14.15 -20.71 -6.94
C ASP A 144 -13.19 -20.94 -5.76
N ALA A 145 -13.20 -20.06 -4.75
CA ALA A 145 -12.37 -20.19 -3.56
C ALA A 145 -12.77 -21.40 -2.68
N ARG A 146 -14.06 -21.72 -2.61
CA ARG A 146 -14.56 -22.89 -1.88
C ARG A 146 -14.14 -24.20 -2.54
N GLU A 147 -14.12 -24.23 -3.87
CA GLU A 147 -13.65 -25.39 -4.63
C GLU A 147 -12.13 -25.60 -4.53
N LEU A 148 -11.37 -24.50 -4.63
CA LEU A 148 -9.89 -24.54 -4.61
C LEU A 148 -9.32 -24.83 -3.23
N LEU A 149 -10.00 -24.42 -2.16
CA LEU A 149 -9.53 -24.52 -0.77
C LEU A 149 -10.62 -25.12 0.13
N PRO A 150 -10.96 -26.41 -0.02
CA PRO A 150 -12.09 -27.01 0.72
C PRO A 150 -11.89 -26.96 2.24
N ASP A 151 -10.68 -27.09 2.72
CA ASP A 151 -10.34 -27.13 4.16
C ASP A 151 -9.54 -25.89 4.63
N GLY A 152 -9.30 -24.91 3.75
CA GLY A 152 -8.48 -23.73 4.02
C GLY A 152 -9.27 -22.45 4.29
N PRO A 153 -8.59 -21.37 4.67
CA PRO A 153 -9.19 -20.04 4.73
C PRO A 153 -9.61 -19.59 3.34
N ARG A 154 -10.87 -19.16 3.21
CA ARG A 154 -11.55 -18.88 1.92
C ARG A 154 -12.08 -17.47 1.81
N THR A 155 -11.53 -16.56 2.58
CA THR A 155 -11.98 -15.16 2.54
C THR A 155 -11.60 -14.51 1.22
N VAL A 156 -12.58 -14.03 0.48
CA VAL A 156 -12.38 -13.27 -0.75
C VAL A 156 -12.22 -11.79 -0.42
N GLY A 157 -11.09 -11.20 -0.80
CA GLY A 157 -10.86 -9.76 -0.67
C GLY A 157 -11.53 -8.98 -1.82
N CYS A 158 -12.44 -8.07 -1.48
CA CYS A 158 -13.14 -7.22 -2.42
C CYS A 158 -12.75 -5.75 -2.19
N VAL A 159 -11.92 -5.18 -3.05
CA VAL A 159 -11.39 -3.82 -2.88
C VAL A 159 -12.07 -2.84 -3.83
N LEU A 160 -12.65 -1.77 -3.27
CA LEU A 160 -13.33 -0.72 -4.02
C LEU A 160 -12.70 0.66 -3.74
N ASN A 161 -12.79 1.55 -4.72
CA ASN A 161 -12.21 2.89 -4.60
C ASN A 161 -13.04 3.87 -3.74
N ARG A 162 -14.31 3.56 -3.48
CA ARG A 162 -15.24 4.48 -2.80
C ARG A 162 -15.92 3.79 -1.63
N VAL A 163 -15.99 4.49 -0.50
CA VAL A 163 -16.67 4.01 0.71
C VAL A 163 -18.14 3.69 0.44
N ASP A 164 -18.86 4.59 -0.25
CA ASP A 164 -20.28 4.38 -0.58
C ASP A 164 -20.52 3.11 -1.39
N SER A 165 -19.60 2.81 -2.32
CA SER A 165 -19.66 1.59 -3.13
C SER A 165 -19.37 0.35 -2.30
N ALA A 166 -18.37 0.42 -1.40
CA ALA A 166 -18.03 -0.67 -0.50
C ALA A 166 -19.21 -1.02 0.42
N VAL A 167 -19.88 -0.02 1.00
CA VAL A 167 -21.07 -0.21 1.84
C VAL A 167 -22.22 -0.87 1.05
N GLN A 168 -22.50 -0.40 -0.18
CA GLN A 168 -23.57 -0.96 -1.01
C GLN A 168 -23.28 -2.39 -1.42
N VAL A 169 -22.02 -2.72 -1.75
CA VAL A 169 -21.63 -4.09 -2.11
C VAL A 169 -21.69 -5.00 -0.90
N ALA A 170 -21.14 -4.60 0.25
CA ALA A 170 -21.18 -5.39 1.47
C ALA A 170 -22.63 -5.73 1.87
N LYS A 171 -23.51 -4.73 1.84
CA LYS A 171 -24.94 -4.96 2.12
C LYS A 171 -25.59 -5.93 1.13
N ALA A 172 -25.32 -5.78 -0.16
CA ALA A 172 -25.87 -6.66 -1.17
C ALA A 172 -25.36 -8.11 -1.08
N LEU A 173 -24.11 -8.31 -0.65
CA LEU A 173 -23.55 -9.64 -0.40
C LEU A 173 -24.11 -10.27 0.88
N ASP A 174 -24.34 -9.49 1.93
CA ASP A 174 -24.98 -9.92 3.17
C ASP A 174 -26.44 -10.36 2.91
N GLU A 175 -27.18 -9.61 2.06
CA GLU A 175 -28.53 -9.99 1.59
C GLU A 175 -28.55 -11.32 0.79
N GLN A 176 -27.41 -11.74 0.23
CA GLN A 176 -27.25 -13.06 -0.41
C GLN A 176 -26.82 -14.17 0.57
N GLY A 177 -26.75 -13.87 1.87
CA GLY A 177 -26.42 -14.83 2.92
C GLY A 177 -24.92 -15.08 3.12
N LEU A 178 -24.05 -14.25 2.54
CA LEU A 178 -22.60 -14.33 2.78
C LEU A 178 -22.22 -13.63 4.09
N ASN A 179 -21.30 -14.21 4.84
CA ASN A 179 -20.71 -13.56 6.00
C ASN A 179 -19.68 -12.53 5.57
N CYS A 180 -20.10 -11.26 5.49
CA CYS A 180 -19.28 -10.17 5.01
C CYS A 180 -18.70 -9.33 6.15
N ARG A 181 -17.47 -8.84 5.95
CA ARG A 181 -16.87 -7.80 6.79
C ARG A 181 -16.55 -6.58 5.94
N LEU A 182 -16.78 -5.40 6.51
CA LEU A 182 -16.51 -4.13 5.86
C LEU A 182 -15.33 -3.43 6.55
N TRP A 183 -14.28 -3.12 5.77
CA TRP A 183 -13.11 -2.38 6.25
C TRP A 183 -12.87 -1.13 5.41
N VAL A 184 -13.19 0.03 5.98
CA VAL A 184 -13.04 1.33 5.32
C VAL A 184 -12.28 2.31 6.20
N GLY A 185 -11.56 3.25 5.61
CA GLY A 185 -10.68 4.18 6.34
C GLY A 185 -11.36 5.09 7.35
N ARG A 186 -12.70 5.17 7.33
CA ARG A 186 -13.49 5.95 8.29
C ARG A 186 -14.08 5.11 9.42
N MET A 187 -13.65 3.85 9.57
CA MET A 187 -14.04 3.06 10.74
C MET A 187 -13.54 3.71 12.02
N ARG A 188 -14.37 3.66 13.07
CA ARG A 188 -13.92 4.07 14.39
C ARG A 188 -12.83 3.11 14.89
N PRO A 189 -11.80 3.61 15.58
CA PRO A 189 -10.73 2.74 16.11
C PRO A 189 -11.28 1.56 16.92
N TRP A 190 -12.32 1.78 17.70
CA TRP A 190 -12.97 0.74 18.49
C TRP A 190 -13.60 -0.39 17.64
N ASP A 191 -14.22 -0.06 16.50
CA ASP A 191 -14.81 -1.05 15.59
C ASP A 191 -13.70 -1.88 14.92
N LEU A 192 -12.57 -1.24 14.58
CA LEU A 192 -11.40 -1.91 14.02
C LEU A 192 -10.74 -2.85 15.03
N GLU A 193 -10.58 -2.41 16.28
CA GLU A 193 -10.05 -3.24 17.36
C GLU A 193 -10.97 -4.42 17.69
N ARG A 194 -12.28 -4.21 17.66
CA ARG A 194 -13.25 -5.29 17.81
C ARG A 194 -13.10 -6.33 16.70
N MET A 195 -13.01 -5.89 15.44
CA MET A 195 -12.80 -6.79 14.31
C MET A 195 -11.48 -7.57 14.45
N ARG A 196 -10.38 -6.93 14.88
CA ARG A 196 -9.09 -7.59 15.11
C ARG A 196 -9.17 -8.66 16.19
N ARG A 197 -9.92 -8.40 17.25
CA ARG A 197 -10.08 -9.35 18.37
C ARG A 197 -10.99 -10.52 18.00
N ASP A 198 -12.10 -10.23 17.32
CA ASP A 198 -13.13 -11.22 17.04
C ASP A 198 -12.74 -12.09 15.82
N GLU A 199 -11.94 -11.54 14.90
CA GLU A 199 -11.55 -12.17 13.64
C GLU A 199 -10.07 -11.92 13.29
N PRO A 200 -9.14 -12.39 14.13
CA PRO A 200 -7.70 -12.09 13.96
C PRO A 200 -7.15 -12.59 12.63
N GLY A 201 -7.71 -13.68 12.07
CA GLY A 201 -7.30 -14.23 10.79
C GLY A 201 -7.53 -13.30 9.58
N LEU A 202 -8.35 -12.24 9.70
CA LEU A 202 -8.46 -11.22 8.65
C LEU A 202 -7.21 -10.33 8.54
N PHE A 203 -6.41 -10.31 9.59
CA PHE A 203 -5.20 -9.47 9.70
C PHE A 203 -3.92 -10.30 9.66
N ASP A 204 -4.03 -11.58 9.39
CA ASP A 204 -2.93 -12.54 9.28
C ASP A 204 -3.05 -13.32 7.96
N ILE A 205 -1.93 -13.90 7.52
CA ILE A 205 -1.87 -14.78 6.33
C ILE A 205 -2.64 -16.09 6.52
N SER A 206 -3.02 -16.43 7.74
CA SER A 206 -3.82 -17.61 8.06
C SER A 206 -5.26 -17.53 7.57
N GLY A 207 -5.75 -16.33 7.27
CA GLY A 207 -7.13 -16.07 6.87
C GLY A 207 -8.15 -16.24 7.99
N ALA A 208 -9.34 -15.68 7.84
CA ALA A 208 -10.43 -15.82 8.82
C ALA A 208 -11.28 -17.05 8.53
N GLN A 209 -11.48 -17.88 9.54
CA GLN A 209 -12.50 -18.91 9.46
C GLN A 209 -13.90 -18.29 9.63
N GLY A 210 -14.81 -18.62 8.71
CA GLY A 210 -16.20 -18.17 8.79
C GLY A 210 -16.50 -16.80 8.18
N VAL A 211 -15.51 -16.09 7.63
CA VAL A 211 -15.73 -14.88 6.83
C VAL A 211 -15.60 -15.21 5.35
N ASP A 212 -16.67 -15.04 4.60
CA ASP A 212 -16.68 -15.31 3.16
C ASP A 212 -16.05 -14.18 2.36
N VAL A 213 -16.38 -12.93 2.71
CA VAL A 213 -15.89 -11.75 1.97
C VAL A 213 -15.44 -10.63 2.91
N LEU A 214 -14.25 -10.12 2.66
CA LEU A 214 -13.79 -8.85 3.23
C LEU A 214 -13.95 -7.75 2.18
N VAL A 215 -14.93 -6.88 2.37
CA VAL A 215 -15.13 -5.71 1.50
C VAL A 215 -14.37 -4.53 2.07
N ALA A 216 -13.48 -3.94 1.28
CA ALA A 216 -12.63 -2.87 1.75
C ALA A 216 -12.44 -1.73 0.73
N THR A 217 -11.93 -0.62 1.22
CA THR A 217 -11.36 0.43 0.38
C THR A 217 -9.84 0.38 0.47
N LYS A 218 -9.10 1.27 -0.21
CA LYS A 218 -7.62 1.34 -0.24
C LYS A 218 -6.90 1.35 1.13
N THR A 219 -7.56 1.04 2.19
CA THR A 219 -7.03 0.95 3.56
C THR A 219 -6.42 -0.40 3.91
N ILE A 220 -6.36 -1.32 2.95
CA ILE A 220 -5.71 -2.65 3.11
C ILE A 220 -4.24 -2.62 2.64
N GLU A 221 -3.56 -1.51 2.75
CA GLU A 221 -2.12 -1.43 2.53
C GLU A 221 -1.35 -1.72 3.81
#